data_a4e7c2a76e27749b1c3bc57217c5744a
#
_entry.id   a4e7c2a76e27749b1c3bc57217c5744a
#
_cell.length_a   1.000
_cell.length_b   1.000
_cell.length_c   1.000
_cell.angle_alpha   90.00
_cell.angle_beta   90.00
_cell.angle_gamma   90.00
#
_symmetry.space_group_name_H-M   'P 1'
#
loop_
_entity.id
_entity.type
_entity.pdbx_description
1 polymer ?
#
loop_
_entity_poly.entity_id
_entity_poly.type
_entity_poly.pdbx_seq_one_letter_code
_entity_poly.pdbx_strand_id
1 'polypeptide(L)'
;SGRSIETYNMFDKLCEHKELFVKVGGHPMAAGFTITREALEPLREALNRDCNLTDADLVEKLYVDESCAIKQLTLPLYEELAKLEPYGTANVRPLFGIVKMGIRSIKMVGNEGQYARCTFVDGNGTRINGMVFRGKELLDNIKVWFGDKECDKILKGLQNHALIDILYHMKKNEFNGTVSIQMEPVSIRKSVYYET
;
A
#
# COMPACT_ATOMS: atom_id res chain seq x y z
N SER A 1 14.15 6.30 18.53
CA SER A 1 13.27 5.13 18.43
C SER A 1 13.15 4.71 16.99
N GLY A 2 13.34 3.41 16.70
CA GLY A 2 13.31 2.85 15.35
C GLY A 2 12.35 1.67 15.23
N ARG A 3 11.96 1.40 14.00
CA ARG A 3 11.27 0.18 13.59
C ARG A 3 12.12 -0.52 12.55
N SER A 4 12.05 -1.85 12.52
CA SER A 4 12.84 -2.66 11.60
C SER A 4 11.96 -3.48 10.65
N ILE A 5 12.61 -4.21 9.76
CA ILE A 5 12.03 -5.20 8.86
C ILE A 5 12.41 -6.59 9.33
N GLU A 6 11.69 -7.62 8.88
CA GLU A 6 11.90 -9.01 9.33
C GLU A 6 13.33 -9.54 9.07
N THR A 7 13.96 -9.09 7.99
CA THR A 7 15.31 -9.47 7.57
C THR A 7 16.42 -8.76 8.33
N TYR A 8 16.11 -7.78 9.19
CA TYR A 8 17.09 -6.97 9.92
C TYR A 8 16.77 -6.89 11.41
N ASN A 9 17.50 -7.66 12.24
CA ASN A 9 17.38 -7.56 13.68
C ASN A 9 18.04 -6.28 14.19
N MET A 10 17.25 -5.22 14.31
CA MET A 10 17.74 -3.89 14.71
C MET A 10 18.39 -3.91 16.11
N PHE A 11 17.83 -4.65 17.06
CA PHE A 11 18.35 -4.68 18.41
C PHE A 11 19.75 -5.31 18.47
N ASP A 12 19.97 -6.45 17.81
CA ASP A 12 21.27 -7.10 17.79
C ASP A 12 22.30 -6.22 17.08
N LYS A 13 21.92 -5.58 15.95
CA LYS A 13 22.80 -4.68 15.22
C LYS A 13 23.20 -3.44 16.05
N LEU A 14 22.30 -2.88 16.83
CA LEU A 14 22.65 -1.81 17.77
C LEU A 14 23.55 -2.34 18.88
N CYS A 15 23.33 -3.56 19.37
CA CYS A 15 24.14 -4.16 20.41
C CYS A 15 25.58 -4.47 19.99
N GLU A 16 25.87 -4.61 18.68
CA GLU A 16 27.24 -4.72 18.15
C GLU A 16 28.09 -3.47 18.43
N HIS A 17 27.43 -2.31 18.68
CA HIS A 17 28.06 -0.98 18.90
C HIS A 17 27.64 -0.37 20.25
N LYS A 18 27.54 -1.19 21.30
CA LYS A 18 27.06 -0.74 22.63
C LYS A 18 27.83 0.43 23.22
N GLU A 19 29.10 0.55 22.89
CA GLU A 19 30.00 1.61 23.36
C GLU A 19 29.59 3.01 22.88
N LEU A 20 28.81 3.12 21.81
CA LEU A 20 28.33 4.38 21.27
C LEU A 20 27.05 4.90 21.97
N PHE A 21 26.42 4.08 22.82
CA PHE A 21 25.15 4.42 23.45
C PHE A 21 25.30 4.74 24.92
N VAL A 22 24.56 5.75 25.38
CA VAL A 22 24.28 5.97 26.79
C VAL A 22 23.31 4.93 27.31
N LYS A 23 22.31 4.58 26.48
CA LYS A 23 21.30 3.56 26.75
C LYS A 23 20.78 2.98 25.45
N VAL A 24 20.61 1.67 25.40
CA VAL A 24 19.97 0.96 24.28
C VAL A 24 19.07 -0.13 24.83
N GLY A 25 17.94 -0.36 24.17
CA GLY A 25 17.00 -1.40 24.53
C GLY A 25 15.97 -1.62 23.44
N GLY A 26 15.39 -2.83 23.38
CA GLY A 26 14.41 -3.17 22.37
C GLY A 26 14.31 -4.66 22.11
N HIS A 27 13.82 -4.99 20.94
CA HIS A 27 13.69 -6.34 20.40
C HIS A 27 13.93 -6.28 18.87
N PRO A 28 14.01 -7.42 18.15
CA PRO A 28 14.38 -7.44 16.72
C PRO A 28 13.67 -6.42 15.83
N MET A 29 12.37 -6.24 16.03
CA MET A 29 11.53 -5.37 15.18
C MET A 29 11.44 -3.92 15.63
N ALA A 30 11.90 -3.59 16.85
CA ALA A 30 11.83 -2.22 17.37
C ALA A 30 12.85 -2.00 18.47
N ALA A 31 13.63 -0.94 18.35
CA ALA A 31 14.61 -0.56 19.35
C ALA A 31 14.62 0.96 19.62
N GLY A 32 15.01 1.31 20.82
CA GLY A 32 15.21 2.69 21.23
C GLY A 32 16.57 2.85 21.88
N PHE A 33 17.16 4.04 21.74
CA PHE A 33 18.45 4.35 22.35
C PHE A 33 18.59 5.82 22.68
N THR A 34 19.52 6.10 23.58
CA THR A 34 20.01 7.45 23.89
C THR A 34 21.48 7.49 23.49
N ILE A 35 21.88 8.55 22.79
CA ILE A 35 23.21 8.73 22.22
C ILE A 35 23.65 10.18 22.44
N THR A 36 24.95 10.43 22.55
CA THR A 36 25.48 11.78 22.52
C THR A 36 25.51 12.31 21.09
N ARG A 37 25.61 13.63 20.94
CA ARG A 37 25.67 14.25 19.61
C ARG A 37 26.92 13.82 18.82
N GLU A 38 28.02 13.66 19.53
CA GLU A 38 29.33 13.30 18.98
C GLU A 38 29.34 11.85 18.47
N ALA A 39 28.56 10.97 19.09
CA ALA A 39 28.47 9.55 18.68
C ALA A 39 27.51 9.31 17.49
N LEU A 40 26.76 10.32 17.05
CA LEU A 40 25.72 10.17 16.00
C LEU A 40 26.33 9.73 14.65
N GLU A 41 27.37 10.45 14.17
CA GLU A 41 28.02 10.11 12.91
C GLU A 41 28.81 8.80 12.99
N PRO A 42 29.59 8.52 14.03
CA PRO A 42 30.20 7.20 14.23
C PRO A 42 29.19 6.04 14.18
N LEU A 43 28.02 6.19 14.83
CA LEU A 43 26.98 5.16 14.77
C LEU A 43 26.43 4.98 13.35
N ARG A 44 26.15 6.08 12.65
CA ARG A 44 25.66 6.06 11.28
C ARG A 44 26.62 5.35 10.35
N GLU A 45 27.91 5.66 10.44
CA GLU A 45 28.95 5.01 9.64
C GLU A 45 29.07 3.53 9.97
N ALA A 46 29.05 3.15 11.25
CA ALA A 46 29.14 1.77 11.68
C ALA A 46 27.95 0.95 11.16
N LEU A 47 26.72 1.42 11.35
CA LEU A 47 25.52 0.72 10.89
C LEU A 47 25.47 0.59 9.35
N ASN A 48 25.93 1.61 8.60
CA ASN A 48 26.00 1.53 7.14
C ASN A 48 27.09 0.56 6.66
N ARG A 49 28.26 0.57 7.30
CA ARG A 49 29.37 -0.33 6.97
C ARG A 49 28.98 -1.80 7.21
N ASP A 50 28.29 -2.08 8.30
CA ASP A 50 27.95 -3.42 8.75
C ASP A 50 26.56 -3.87 8.26
N CYS A 51 25.92 -3.06 7.42
CA CYS A 51 24.68 -3.38 6.74
C CYS A 51 24.93 -4.31 5.56
N ASN A 52 24.32 -5.48 5.60
CA ASN A 52 24.39 -6.49 4.55
C ASN A 52 23.04 -6.75 3.86
N LEU A 53 22.07 -5.81 4.02
CA LEU A 53 20.81 -5.86 3.32
C LEU A 53 20.99 -5.69 1.82
N THR A 54 20.23 -6.44 1.06
CA THR A 54 20.15 -6.35 -0.40
C THR A 54 18.85 -5.67 -0.80
N ASP A 55 18.74 -5.25 -2.07
CA ASP A 55 17.48 -4.69 -2.59
C ASP A 55 16.31 -5.66 -2.43
N ALA A 56 16.55 -6.97 -2.50
CA ALA A 56 15.53 -7.99 -2.28
C ALA A 56 14.98 -8.01 -0.85
N ASP A 57 15.81 -7.66 0.15
CA ASP A 57 15.41 -7.58 1.55
C ASP A 57 14.56 -6.35 1.84
N LEU A 58 14.67 -5.31 0.99
CA LEU A 58 13.92 -4.06 1.10
C LEU A 58 12.56 -4.09 0.37
N VAL A 59 12.28 -5.15 -0.39
CA VAL A 59 10.99 -5.31 -1.06
C VAL A 59 9.92 -5.71 -0.04
N GLU A 60 8.93 -4.85 0.15
CA GLU A 60 7.76 -5.15 0.98
C GLU A 60 6.97 -6.32 0.38
N LYS A 61 6.76 -7.37 1.17
CA LYS A 61 5.94 -8.52 0.79
C LYS A 61 4.52 -8.32 1.28
N LEU A 62 3.56 -8.28 0.35
CA LEU A 62 2.15 -8.22 0.67
C LEU A 62 1.53 -9.61 0.46
N TYR A 63 0.94 -10.14 1.53
CA TYR A 63 0.25 -11.43 1.49
C TYR A 63 -1.22 -11.19 1.16
N VAL A 64 -1.68 -11.79 0.07
CA VAL A 64 -3.06 -11.66 -0.42
C VAL A 64 -3.86 -12.85 0.07
N ASP A 65 -4.96 -12.59 0.78
CA ASP A 65 -5.81 -13.65 1.33
C ASP A 65 -6.61 -14.34 0.23
N GLU A 66 -7.17 -13.56 -0.72
CA GLU A 66 -7.99 -14.14 -1.79
C GLU A 66 -8.04 -13.21 -3.02
N SER A 67 -8.26 -13.82 -4.19
CA SER A 67 -8.61 -13.11 -5.42
C SER A 67 -10.13 -12.93 -5.49
N CYS A 68 -10.60 -11.68 -5.48
CA CYS A 68 -12.02 -11.40 -5.39
C CYS A 68 -12.48 -10.49 -6.54
N ALA A 69 -13.38 -11.00 -7.39
CA ALA A 69 -13.96 -10.24 -8.49
C ALA A 69 -14.96 -9.19 -7.99
N ILE A 70 -15.16 -8.08 -8.74
CA ILE A 70 -16.05 -6.98 -8.32
C ILE A 70 -17.45 -7.46 -7.92
N LYS A 71 -18.02 -8.41 -8.67
CA LYS A 71 -19.36 -8.95 -8.40
C LYS A 71 -19.50 -9.64 -7.04
N GLN A 72 -18.40 -10.07 -6.45
CA GLN A 72 -18.36 -10.71 -5.13
C GLN A 72 -18.30 -9.68 -3.99
N LEU A 73 -17.95 -8.42 -4.31
CA LEU A 73 -17.83 -7.33 -3.33
C LEU A 73 -19.23 -6.80 -2.96
N THR A 74 -19.91 -7.56 -2.13
CA THR A 74 -21.30 -7.28 -1.71
C THR A 74 -21.35 -6.84 -0.26
N LEU A 75 -22.46 -6.18 0.12
CA LEU A 75 -22.68 -5.79 1.52
C LEU A 75 -22.74 -7.02 2.45
N PRO A 76 -23.44 -8.13 2.11
CA PRO A 76 -23.41 -9.34 2.94
C PRO A 76 -21.97 -9.88 3.17
N LEU A 77 -21.11 -9.91 2.13
CA LEU A 77 -19.71 -10.32 2.32
C LEU A 77 -18.98 -9.38 3.28
N TYR A 78 -19.19 -8.08 3.13
CA TYR A 78 -18.59 -7.10 4.06
C TYR A 78 -19.02 -7.34 5.51
N GLU A 79 -20.31 -7.61 5.74
CA GLU A 79 -20.86 -7.88 7.07
C GLU A 79 -20.30 -9.17 7.69
N GLU A 80 -20.05 -10.20 6.89
CA GLU A 80 -19.37 -11.42 7.35
C GLU A 80 -17.91 -11.14 7.74
N LEU A 81 -17.19 -10.35 6.93
CA LEU A 81 -15.82 -9.96 7.24
C LEU A 81 -15.75 -9.08 8.49
N ALA A 82 -16.73 -8.20 8.71
CA ALA A 82 -16.79 -7.35 9.89
C ALA A 82 -16.90 -8.16 11.22
N LYS A 83 -17.37 -9.40 11.18
CA LYS A 83 -17.37 -10.28 12.36
C LYS A 83 -15.96 -10.70 12.81
N LEU A 84 -14.96 -10.54 11.96
CA LEU A 84 -13.56 -10.82 12.30
C LEU A 84 -12.90 -9.67 13.08
N GLU A 85 -13.55 -8.51 13.19
CA GLU A 85 -13.02 -7.37 13.95
C GLU A 85 -12.97 -7.66 15.48
N PRO A 86 -12.03 -7.04 16.23
CA PRO A 86 -11.13 -5.96 15.79
C PRO A 86 -9.87 -6.48 15.08
N TYR A 87 -9.49 -5.79 14.01
CA TYR A 87 -8.24 -6.06 13.30
C TYR A 87 -7.04 -5.46 14.03
N GLY A 88 -5.87 -6.09 13.92
CA GLY A 88 -4.62 -5.68 14.55
C GLY A 88 -3.45 -6.58 14.15
N THR A 89 -2.35 -6.53 14.89
CA THR A 89 -1.09 -7.23 14.56
C THR A 89 -1.25 -8.74 14.35
N ALA A 90 -2.03 -9.42 15.21
CA ALA A 90 -2.26 -10.86 15.13
C ALA A 90 -3.53 -11.26 14.37
N ASN A 91 -4.32 -10.28 13.93
CA ASN A 91 -5.55 -10.45 13.16
C ASN A 91 -5.60 -9.35 12.10
N VAL A 92 -4.82 -9.51 11.04
CA VAL A 92 -4.72 -8.49 9.99
C VAL A 92 -6.02 -8.40 9.18
N ARG A 93 -6.33 -7.20 8.74
CA ARG A 93 -7.50 -6.97 7.89
C ARG A 93 -7.34 -7.71 6.56
N PRO A 94 -8.34 -8.47 6.10
CA PRO A 94 -8.26 -9.22 4.85
C PRO A 94 -7.86 -8.34 3.66
N LEU A 95 -6.84 -8.79 2.92
CA LEU A 95 -6.30 -8.14 1.74
C LEU A 95 -6.70 -8.92 0.49
N PHE A 96 -7.46 -8.30 -0.38
CA PHE A 96 -7.92 -8.90 -1.63
C PHE A 96 -7.09 -8.44 -2.81
N GLY A 97 -6.99 -9.32 -3.82
CA GLY A 97 -6.34 -9.01 -5.09
C GLY A 97 -7.30 -9.09 -6.27
N ILE A 98 -7.12 -8.22 -7.25
CA ILE A 98 -7.77 -8.30 -8.55
C ILE A 98 -6.81 -7.83 -9.64
N VAL A 99 -6.80 -8.51 -10.77
CA VAL A 99 -5.90 -8.23 -11.89
C VAL A 99 -6.65 -7.72 -13.11
N LYS A 100 -5.94 -7.06 -14.01
CA LYS A 100 -6.45 -6.57 -15.31
C LYS A 100 -7.67 -5.65 -15.19
N MET A 101 -7.66 -4.78 -14.18
CA MET A 101 -8.70 -3.77 -13.99
C MET A 101 -8.46 -2.55 -14.85
N GLY A 102 -9.48 -2.11 -15.58
CA GLY A 102 -9.48 -0.84 -16.27
C GLY A 102 -9.73 0.33 -15.30
N ILE A 103 -9.20 1.51 -15.65
CA ILE A 103 -9.47 2.75 -14.92
C ILE A 103 -10.45 3.59 -15.76
N ARG A 104 -11.71 3.63 -15.36
CA ARG A 104 -12.74 4.41 -16.10
C ARG A 104 -12.56 5.91 -15.91
N SER A 105 -12.26 6.34 -14.69
CA SER A 105 -12.01 7.75 -14.38
C SER A 105 -11.29 7.92 -13.06
N ILE A 106 -10.59 9.05 -12.94
CA ILE A 106 -9.99 9.52 -11.68
C ILE A 106 -10.45 10.97 -11.49
N LYS A 107 -10.88 11.28 -10.25
CA LYS A 107 -11.15 12.65 -9.82
C LYS A 107 -10.31 12.94 -8.59
N MET A 108 -9.45 13.95 -8.67
CA MET A 108 -8.70 14.41 -7.51
C MET A 108 -9.64 15.11 -6.54
N VAL A 109 -9.54 14.76 -5.26
CA VAL A 109 -10.38 15.27 -4.18
C VAL A 109 -9.54 15.62 -2.95
N GLY A 110 -10.15 16.31 -1.97
CA GLY A 110 -9.45 16.89 -0.83
C GLY A 110 -9.05 18.35 -1.09
N ASN A 111 -8.74 19.10 -0.04
CA ASN A 111 -8.47 20.55 -0.11
C ASN A 111 -7.29 20.89 -1.03
N GLU A 112 -6.31 19.99 -1.14
CA GLU A 112 -5.12 20.13 -1.97
C GLU A 112 -5.08 19.13 -3.13
N GLY A 113 -6.19 18.44 -3.41
CA GLY A 113 -6.24 17.38 -4.41
C GLY A 113 -5.29 16.20 -4.08
N GLN A 114 -5.11 15.88 -2.81
CA GLN A 114 -4.16 14.85 -2.36
C GLN A 114 -4.69 13.43 -2.49
N TYR A 115 -6.01 13.26 -2.60
CA TYR A 115 -6.67 11.96 -2.75
C TYR A 115 -7.19 11.77 -4.16
N ALA A 116 -7.34 10.51 -4.59
CA ALA A 116 -7.96 10.18 -5.87
C ALA A 116 -9.20 9.32 -5.66
N ARG A 117 -10.35 9.82 -6.10
CA ARG A 117 -11.56 9.00 -6.26
C ARG A 117 -11.51 8.36 -7.62
N CYS A 118 -11.38 7.05 -7.64
CA CYS A 118 -11.28 6.24 -8.85
C CYS A 118 -12.58 5.51 -9.12
N THR A 119 -12.91 5.31 -10.40
CA THR A 119 -13.90 4.32 -10.84
C THR A 119 -13.15 3.27 -11.63
N PHE A 120 -13.09 2.05 -11.10
CA PHE A 120 -12.49 0.91 -11.74
C PHE A 120 -13.55 0.11 -12.51
N VAL A 121 -13.12 -0.64 -13.51
CA VAL A 121 -14.00 -1.44 -14.36
C VAL A 121 -13.33 -2.79 -14.68
N ASP A 122 -14.06 -3.88 -14.57
CA ASP A 122 -13.57 -5.20 -14.97
C ASP A 122 -13.79 -5.47 -16.47
N GLY A 123 -13.29 -6.61 -16.96
CA GLY A 123 -13.44 -7.01 -18.34
C GLY A 123 -14.90 -7.23 -18.80
N ASN A 124 -15.85 -7.34 -17.86
CA ASN A 124 -17.28 -7.48 -18.12
C ASN A 124 -18.04 -6.16 -18.10
N GLY A 125 -17.33 -5.05 -17.84
CA GLY A 125 -17.94 -3.72 -17.74
C GLY A 125 -18.53 -3.40 -16.35
N THR A 126 -18.37 -4.30 -15.37
CA THR A 126 -18.82 -4.05 -13.99
C THR A 126 -17.91 -2.98 -13.34
N ARG A 127 -18.52 -2.03 -12.65
CA ARG A 127 -17.80 -0.88 -12.08
C ARG A 127 -17.83 -0.90 -10.58
N ILE A 128 -16.74 -0.42 -9.98
CA ILE A 128 -16.63 -0.17 -8.56
C ILE A 128 -15.87 1.11 -8.29
N ASN A 129 -16.25 1.84 -7.26
CA ASN A 129 -15.52 3.00 -6.82
C ASN A 129 -14.42 2.61 -5.84
N GLY A 130 -13.35 3.40 -5.83
CA GLY A 130 -12.27 3.28 -4.86
C GLY A 130 -11.70 4.63 -4.46
N MET A 131 -11.15 4.71 -3.26
CA MET A 131 -10.48 5.89 -2.76
C MET A 131 -9.00 5.59 -2.55
N VAL A 132 -8.14 6.28 -3.27
CA VAL A 132 -6.68 6.18 -3.16
C VAL A 132 -6.16 7.38 -2.37
N PHE A 133 -5.54 7.13 -1.22
CA PHE A 133 -5.06 8.19 -0.34
C PHE A 133 -3.79 8.88 -0.83
N ARG A 134 -3.01 8.22 -1.69
CA ARG A 134 -1.84 8.80 -2.38
C ARG A 134 -2.18 9.15 -3.82
N GLY A 135 -3.16 10.03 -4.01
CA GLY A 135 -3.71 10.34 -5.33
C GLY A 135 -2.70 10.94 -6.29
N LYS A 136 -1.80 11.82 -5.83
CA LYS A 136 -0.74 12.42 -6.67
C LYS A 136 0.24 11.35 -7.15
N GLU A 137 0.71 10.48 -6.24
CA GLU A 137 1.60 9.36 -6.58
C GLU A 137 0.96 8.40 -7.60
N LEU A 138 -0.34 8.12 -7.46
CA LEU A 138 -1.08 7.33 -8.46
C LEU A 138 -1.05 7.98 -9.84
N LEU A 139 -1.28 9.29 -9.94
CA LEU A 139 -1.24 10.00 -11.22
C LEU A 139 0.15 9.98 -11.86
N ASP A 140 1.20 10.17 -11.06
CA ASP A 140 2.58 10.12 -11.53
C ASP A 140 2.92 8.71 -12.04
N ASN A 141 2.52 7.68 -11.31
CA ASN A 141 2.67 6.30 -11.74
C ASN A 141 1.91 6.00 -13.04
N ILE A 142 0.67 6.47 -13.19
CA ILE A 142 -0.12 6.29 -14.41
C ILE A 142 0.56 6.94 -15.61
N LYS A 143 1.13 8.14 -15.46
CA LYS A 143 1.90 8.80 -16.52
C LYS A 143 3.13 7.98 -16.91
N VAL A 144 3.87 7.46 -15.93
CA VAL A 144 5.04 6.61 -16.18
C VAL A 144 4.65 5.31 -16.90
N TRP A 145 3.53 4.68 -16.49
CA TRP A 145 3.12 3.38 -17.02
C TRP A 145 2.46 3.45 -18.40
N PHE A 146 1.68 4.49 -18.67
CA PHE A 146 0.79 4.58 -19.83
C PHE A 146 0.98 5.84 -20.68
N GLY A 147 1.77 6.80 -20.20
CA GLY A 147 2.02 8.09 -20.86
C GLY A 147 0.95 9.15 -20.58
N ASP A 148 1.31 10.42 -20.85
CA ASP A 148 0.46 11.58 -20.57
C ASP A 148 -0.89 11.52 -21.29
N LYS A 149 -0.92 11.07 -22.54
CA LYS A 149 -2.15 10.98 -23.35
C LYS A 149 -3.20 10.05 -22.73
N GLU A 150 -2.77 8.89 -22.21
CA GLU A 150 -3.69 7.96 -21.55
C GLU A 150 -4.11 8.49 -20.18
N CYS A 151 -3.21 9.13 -19.43
CA CYS A 151 -3.53 9.81 -18.17
C CYS A 151 -4.61 10.88 -18.38
N ASP A 152 -4.48 11.74 -19.41
CA ASP A 152 -5.47 12.75 -19.76
C ASP A 152 -6.85 12.15 -20.11
N LYS A 153 -6.89 11.04 -20.84
CA LYS A 153 -8.13 10.32 -21.12
C LYS A 153 -8.80 9.84 -19.84
N ILE A 154 -8.04 9.26 -18.93
CA ILE A 154 -8.54 8.79 -17.64
C ILE A 154 -9.14 9.94 -16.82
N LEU A 155 -8.43 11.06 -16.71
CA LEU A 155 -8.90 12.25 -15.99
C LEU A 155 -10.19 12.83 -16.59
N LYS A 156 -10.34 12.78 -17.91
CA LYS A 156 -11.56 13.21 -18.64
C LYS A 156 -12.65 12.14 -18.67
N GLY A 157 -12.42 10.96 -18.12
CA GLY A 157 -13.36 9.84 -18.17
C GLY A 157 -13.61 9.31 -19.58
N LEU A 158 -12.65 9.46 -20.49
CA LEU A 158 -12.71 8.93 -21.85
C LEU A 158 -12.24 7.47 -21.91
N GLN A 159 -12.52 6.82 -23.05
CA GLN A 159 -12.02 5.47 -23.32
C GLN A 159 -10.50 5.46 -23.35
N ASN A 160 -9.89 4.52 -22.63
CA ASN A 160 -8.45 4.34 -22.51
C ASN A 160 -8.11 2.85 -22.44
N HIS A 161 -6.82 2.51 -22.48
CA HIS A 161 -6.30 1.15 -22.49
C HIS A 161 -5.49 0.80 -21.23
N ALA A 162 -5.59 1.62 -20.19
CA ALA A 162 -4.86 1.38 -18.95
C ALA A 162 -5.43 0.16 -18.22
N LEU A 163 -4.58 -0.83 -17.98
CA LEU A 163 -4.90 -2.00 -17.18
C LEU A 163 -3.92 -2.09 -15.99
N ILE A 164 -4.48 -2.28 -14.81
CA ILE A 164 -3.77 -2.33 -13.54
C ILE A 164 -4.16 -3.56 -12.72
N ASP A 165 -3.28 -3.98 -11.84
CA ASP A 165 -3.56 -4.93 -10.78
C ASP A 165 -3.69 -4.15 -9.47
N ILE A 166 -4.65 -4.53 -8.64
CA ILE A 166 -5.00 -3.82 -7.41
C ILE A 166 -5.01 -4.78 -6.25
N LEU A 167 -4.29 -4.45 -5.18
CA LEU A 167 -4.51 -5.01 -3.85
C LEU A 167 -5.33 -4.01 -3.02
N TYR A 168 -6.37 -4.49 -2.36
CA TYR A 168 -7.34 -3.61 -1.71
C TYR A 168 -8.02 -4.27 -0.50
N HIS A 169 -8.50 -3.43 0.39
CA HIS A 169 -9.49 -3.81 1.39
C HIS A 169 -10.88 -3.43 0.93
N MET A 170 -11.89 -4.21 1.31
CA MET A 170 -13.27 -3.81 1.19
C MET A 170 -13.61 -2.73 2.21
N LYS A 171 -14.38 -1.74 1.79
CA LYS A 171 -14.87 -0.68 2.67
C LYS A 171 -16.34 -0.39 2.41
N LYS A 172 -17.12 -0.33 3.48
CA LYS A 172 -18.49 0.20 3.45
C LYS A 172 -18.41 1.72 3.35
N ASN A 173 -19.12 2.28 2.40
CA ASN A 173 -19.29 3.72 2.25
C ASN A 173 -20.75 4.06 2.41
N GLU A 174 -21.03 5.02 3.28
CA GLU A 174 -22.38 5.56 3.47
C GLU A 174 -22.36 7.05 3.15
N PHE A 175 -23.18 7.43 2.18
CA PHE A 175 -23.28 8.81 1.75
C PHE A 175 -24.72 9.15 1.39
N ASN A 176 -25.27 10.21 2.01
CA ASN A 176 -26.66 10.64 1.83
C ASN A 176 -27.68 9.49 1.98
N GLY A 177 -27.50 8.62 2.99
CA GLY A 177 -28.37 7.49 3.25
C GLY A 177 -28.21 6.30 2.28
N THR A 178 -27.34 6.40 1.30
CA THR A 178 -27.03 5.31 0.38
C THR A 178 -25.79 4.56 0.86
N VAL A 179 -25.93 3.26 1.07
CA VAL A 179 -24.84 2.35 1.44
C VAL A 179 -24.30 1.67 0.19
N SER A 180 -22.99 1.65 0.04
CA SER A 180 -22.30 0.98 -1.07
C SER A 180 -20.98 0.38 -0.60
N ILE A 181 -20.49 -0.63 -1.33
CA ILE A 181 -19.14 -1.15 -1.15
C ILE A 181 -18.19 -0.42 -2.09
N GLN A 182 -17.03 -0.06 -1.60
CA GLN A 182 -15.94 0.50 -2.37
C GLN A 182 -14.62 -0.22 -2.08
N MET A 183 -13.69 -0.11 -2.99
CA MET A 183 -12.31 -0.53 -2.77
C MET A 183 -11.54 0.55 -2.01
N GLU A 184 -10.70 0.12 -1.09
CA GLU A 184 -9.65 0.91 -0.46
C GLU A 184 -8.31 0.35 -0.94
N PRO A 185 -7.77 0.81 -2.08
CA PRO A 185 -6.52 0.30 -2.63
C PRO A 185 -5.35 0.50 -1.67
N VAL A 186 -4.61 -0.59 -1.43
CA VAL A 186 -3.36 -0.63 -0.66
C VAL A 186 -2.17 -0.52 -1.58
N SER A 187 -2.22 -1.24 -2.72
CA SER A 187 -1.18 -1.23 -3.73
C SER A 187 -1.80 -1.31 -5.12
N ILE A 188 -1.24 -0.57 -6.05
CA ILE A 188 -1.64 -0.56 -7.47
C ILE A 188 -0.37 -0.67 -8.31
N ARG A 189 -0.38 -1.55 -9.30
CA ARG A 189 0.70 -1.67 -10.28
C ARG A 189 0.15 -1.75 -11.70
N LYS A 190 0.98 -1.45 -12.69
CA LYS A 190 0.68 -1.76 -14.09
C LYS A 190 0.46 -3.27 -14.22
N SER A 191 -0.61 -3.66 -14.89
CA SER A 191 -0.85 -5.08 -15.17
C SER A 191 0.21 -5.63 -16.12
N VAL A 192 0.80 -6.76 -15.75
CA VAL A 192 1.80 -7.46 -16.57
C VAL A 192 1.06 -8.56 -17.33
N TYR A 193 1.17 -8.54 -18.66
CA TYR A 193 0.70 -9.66 -19.47
C TYR A 193 1.75 -10.78 -19.37
N TYR A 194 1.42 -11.85 -18.64
CA TYR A 194 2.10 -13.12 -18.85
C TYR A 194 1.41 -13.76 -20.05
N GLU A 195 2.11 -13.88 -21.15
CA GLU A 195 1.69 -14.79 -22.21
C GLU A 195 1.76 -16.20 -21.62
N THR A 196 0.59 -16.83 -21.47
CA THR A 196 0.45 -18.24 -21.06
C THR A 196 0.52 -19.13 -22.28
#